data_032443f4918f5de3beb05c9999e41725
#
_entry.id   032443f4918f5de3beb05c9999e41725
#
_cell.length_a   1.000
_cell.length_b   1.000
_cell.length_c   1.000
_cell.angle_alpha   90.00
_cell.angle_beta   90.00
_cell.angle_gamma   90.00
#
_symmetry.space_group_name_H-M   'P 1'
#
loop_
_entity.id
_entity.type
_entity.pdbx_description
1 polymer ?
#
loop_
_entity_poly.entity_id
_entity_poly.type
_entity_poly.pdbx_seq_one_letter_code
_entity_poly.pdbx_strand_id
1 'polypeptide(L)'
;HPLYLGNFLMWLGISLLTCNIGFISIFVLAYWLYYERIMYAEEQFLRNKFGVAYINWAEITPTILPNFKSFVPPTLPFSWKKVLKKEKNGLFALCLIFMGFDCIKVWLEKSTQYNYLLIILAIASGILYCILKYLKKQTRLLDEEGR
;
A
#
# COMPACT_ATOMS: atom_id res chain seq x y z
N HIS A 1 -7.25 -10.92 -3.79
CA HIS A 1 -6.13 -9.95 -4.02
C HIS A 1 -6.31 -8.61 -3.27
N PRO A 2 -6.55 -8.63 -1.94
CA PRO A 2 -6.83 -7.40 -1.17
C PRO A 2 -5.64 -6.43 -1.12
N LEU A 3 -4.42 -6.93 -1.23
CA LEU A 3 -3.21 -6.11 -1.26
C LEU A 3 -3.18 -5.22 -2.51
N TYR A 4 -3.59 -5.73 -3.66
CA TYR A 4 -3.61 -4.96 -4.90
C TYR A 4 -4.70 -3.90 -4.89
N LEU A 5 -5.85 -4.20 -4.28
CA LEU A 5 -6.90 -3.20 -4.08
C LEU A 5 -6.42 -2.06 -3.15
N GLY A 6 -5.76 -2.39 -2.05
CA GLY A 6 -5.19 -1.39 -1.14
C GLY A 6 -4.15 -0.51 -1.81
N ASN A 7 -3.23 -1.10 -2.57
CA ASN A 7 -2.23 -0.38 -3.35
C ASN A 7 -2.88 0.50 -4.42
N PHE A 8 -3.91 0.00 -5.11
CA PHE A 8 -4.67 0.79 -6.08
C PHE A 8 -5.25 2.06 -5.46
N LEU A 9 -5.94 1.92 -4.32
CA LEU A 9 -6.56 3.06 -3.64
C LEU A 9 -5.53 4.08 -3.15
N MET A 10 -4.39 3.62 -2.66
CA MET A 10 -3.29 4.50 -2.24
C MET A 10 -2.74 5.31 -3.42
N TRP A 11 -2.42 4.66 -4.54
CA TRP A 11 -1.88 5.35 -5.72
C TRP A 11 -2.93 6.18 -6.45
N LEU A 12 -4.21 5.75 -6.43
CA LEU A 12 -5.32 6.55 -6.93
C LEU A 12 -5.44 7.87 -6.15
N GLY A 13 -5.31 7.83 -4.82
CA GLY A 13 -5.29 9.04 -4.00
C GLY A 13 -4.21 10.02 -4.43
N ILE A 14 -3.01 9.53 -4.75
CA ILE A 14 -1.91 10.38 -5.28
C ILE A 14 -2.26 10.91 -6.67
N SER A 15 -2.83 10.08 -7.56
CA SER A 15 -3.19 10.53 -8.92
C SER A 15 -4.27 11.58 -8.92
N LEU A 16 -5.20 11.54 -7.96
CA LEU A 16 -6.24 12.56 -7.78
C LEU A 16 -5.69 13.95 -7.45
N LEU A 17 -4.51 14.04 -6.82
CA LEU A 17 -3.86 15.33 -6.54
C LEU A 17 -3.48 16.11 -7.80
N THR A 18 -3.36 15.43 -8.93
CA THR A 18 -3.07 16.11 -10.21
C THR A 18 -4.26 16.91 -10.76
N CYS A 19 -5.47 16.65 -10.25
CA CYS A 19 -6.74 17.22 -10.74
C CYS A 19 -6.92 17.11 -12.27
N ASN A 20 -6.22 16.18 -12.92
CA ASN A 20 -6.26 15.96 -14.36
C ASN A 20 -6.92 14.61 -14.69
N ILE A 21 -8.14 14.68 -15.24
CA ILE A 21 -8.92 13.49 -15.54
C ILE A 21 -8.24 12.56 -16.56
N GLY A 22 -7.50 13.10 -17.51
CA GLY A 22 -6.74 12.33 -18.49
C GLY A 22 -5.64 11.51 -17.82
N PHE A 23 -4.87 12.13 -16.92
CA PHE A 23 -3.84 11.45 -16.15
C PHE A 23 -4.43 10.34 -15.24
N ILE A 24 -5.53 10.66 -14.54
CA ILE A 24 -6.22 9.70 -13.68
C ILE A 24 -6.70 8.50 -14.49
N SER A 25 -7.30 8.72 -15.66
CA SER A 25 -7.79 7.65 -16.53
C SER A 25 -6.64 6.76 -17.05
N ILE A 26 -5.52 7.36 -17.48
CA ILE A 26 -4.34 6.62 -17.90
C ILE A 26 -3.78 5.80 -16.74
N PHE A 27 -3.70 6.38 -15.54
CA PHE A 27 -3.25 5.68 -14.35
C PHE A 27 -4.12 4.45 -14.05
N VAL A 28 -5.45 4.62 -14.04
CA VAL A 28 -6.40 3.51 -13.75
C VAL A 28 -6.24 2.39 -14.77
N LEU A 29 -6.19 2.72 -16.07
CA LEU A 29 -6.02 1.73 -17.13
C LEU A 29 -4.67 1.01 -17.06
N ALA A 30 -3.58 1.76 -16.87
CA ALA A 30 -2.23 1.20 -16.77
C ALA A 30 -2.09 0.30 -15.54
N TYR A 31 -2.64 0.74 -14.38
CA TYR A 31 -2.65 -0.03 -13.15
C TYR A 31 -3.38 -1.35 -13.34
N TRP A 32 -4.59 -1.30 -13.92
CA TRP A 32 -5.40 -2.49 -14.16
C TRP A 32 -4.70 -3.48 -15.08
N LEU A 33 -4.21 -3.05 -16.23
CA LEU A 33 -3.50 -3.91 -17.20
C LEU A 33 -2.25 -4.55 -16.59
N TYR A 34 -1.51 -3.80 -15.77
CA TYR A 34 -0.30 -4.31 -15.12
C TYR A 34 -0.63 -5.36 -14.06
N TYR A 35 -1.56 -5.06 -13.16
CA TYR A 35 -1.90 -5.94 -12.06
C TYR A 35 -2.72 -7.16 -12.47
N GLU A 36 -3.53 -7.07 -13.53
CA GLU A 36 -4.21 -8.24 -14.11
C GLU A 36 -3.21 -9.33 -14.50
N ARG A 37 -2.11 -8.95 -15.13
CA ARG A 37 -1.05 -9.89 -15.52
C ARG A 37 -0.34 -10.51 -14.31
N ILE A 38 -0.09 -9.72 -13.27
CA ILE A 38 0.52 -10.23 -12.03
C ILE A 38 -0.43 -11.20 -11.34
N MET A 39 -1.70 -10.84 -11.18
CA MET A 39 -2.72 -11.70 -10.57
C MET A 39 -2.84 -13.03 -11.32
N TYR A 40 -2.88 -12.97 -12.65
CA TYR A 40 -2.90 -14.18 -13.47
C TYR A 40 -1.69 -15.09 -13.22
N ALA A 41 -0.49 -14.52 -13.19
CA ALA A 41 0.73 -15.29 -12.93
C ALA A 41 0.73 -15.91 -11.51
N GLU A 42 0.29 -15.17 -10.50
CA GLU A 42 0.13 -15.69 -9.13
C GLU A 42 -0.90 -16.81 -9.07
N GLU A 43 -2.05 -16.66 -9.71
CA GLU A 43 -3.08 -17.70 -9.74
C GLU A 43 -2.58 -18.97 -10.42
N GLN A 44 -1.84 -18.85 -11.52
CA GLN A 44 -1.24 -20.02 -12.18
C GLN A 44 -0.22 -20.72 -11.25
N PHE A 45 0.60 -19.95 -10.56
CA PHE A 45 1.53 -20.50 -9.58
C PHE A 45 0.80 -21.22 -8.43
N LEU A 46 -0.28 -20.63 -7.90
CA LEU A 46 -1.06 -21.23 -6.81
C LEU A 46 -1.81 -22.49 -7.25
N ARG A 47 -2.35 -22.49 -8.48
CA ARG A 47 -2.98 -23.68 -9.09
C ARG A 47 -1.99 -24.84 -9.20
N ASN A 48 -0.78 -24.56 -9.68
CA ASN A 48 0.26 -25.58 -9.81
C ASN A 48 0.75 -26.09 -8.45
N LYS A 49 0.82 -25.20 -7.44
CA LYS A 49 1.34 -25.55 -6.11
C LYS A 49 0.34 -26.30 -5.25
N PHE A 50 -0.93 -25.93 -5.27
CA PHE A 50 -1.96 -26.45 -4.37
C PHE A 50 -3.04 -27.29 -5.06
N GLY A 51 -3.05 -27.32 -6.39
CA GLY A 51 -3.95 -28.16 -7.20
C GLY A 51 -5.43 -27.91 -6.90
N VAL A 52 -6.17 -29.01 -6.73
CA VAL A 52 -7.62 -28.99 -6.53
C VAL A 52 -8.05 -28.20 -5.29
N ALA A 53 -7.25 -28.18 -4.24
CA ALA A 53 -7.56 -27.44 -3.03
C ALA A 53 -7.66 -25.93 -3.29
N TYR A 54 -6.76 -25.37 -4.13
CA TYR A 54 -6.82 -23.99 -4.54
C TYR A 54 -8.02 -23.70 -5.44
N ILE A 55 -8.31 -24.58 -6.40
CA ILE A 55 -9.43 -24.41 -7.34
C ILE A 55 -10.76 -24.32 -6.59
N ASN A 56 -11.04 -25.27 -5.70
CA ASN A 56 -12.26 -25.29 -4.90
C ASN A 56 -12.41 -24.02 -4.02
N TRP A 57 -11.29 -23.55 -3.45
CA TRP A 57 -11.30 -22.31 -2.68
C TRP A 57 -11.53 -21.08 -3.57
N ALA A 58 -10.92 -21.02 -4.76
CA ALA A 58 -11.01 -19.89 -5.68
C ALA A 58 -12.41 -19.72 -6.27
N GLU A 59 -13.15 -20.82 -6.50
CA GLU A 59 -14.53 -20.78 -7.03
C GLU A 59 -15.50 -20.05 -6.11
N ILE A 60 -15.27 -20.10 -4.80
CA ILE A 60 -16.15 -19.46 -3.79
C ILE A 60 -15.63 -18.12 -3.29
N THR A 61 -14.40 -17.75 -3.67
CA THR A 61 -13.75 -16.55 -3.16
C THR A 61 -13.68 -15.45 -4.23
N PRO A 62 -14.27 -14.27 -3.99
CA PRO A 62 -14.17 -13.15 -4.93
C PRO A 62 -12.74 -12.68 -5.11
N THR A 63 -12.36 -12.35 -6.34
CA THR A 63 -10.98 -12.00 -6.71
C THR A 63 -10.52 -10.66 -6.13
N ILE A 64 -11.36 -9.63 -6.13
CA ILE A 64 -10.97 -8.24 -5.80
C ILE A 64 -11.75 -7.70 -4.60
N LEU A 65 -13.08 -7.73 -4.68
CA LEU A 65 -13.93 -7.18 -3.63
C LEU A 65 -14.17 -8.24 -2.54
N PRO A 66 -13.85 -7.92 -1.26
CA PRO A 66 -14.06 -8.89 -0.18
C PRO A 66 -15.55 -9.17 0.05
N ASN A 67 -15.89 -10.44 0.25
CA ASN A 67 -17.22 -10.84 0.69
C ASN A 67 -17.25 -10.89 2.23
N PHE A 68 -17.78 -9.84 2.83
CA PHE A 68 -17.86 -9.74 4.30
C PHE A 68 -18.83 -10.74 4.92
N LYS A 69 -19.78 -11.30 4.15
CA LYS A 69 -20.74 -12.29 4.67
C LYS A 69 -20.09 -13.66 4.91
N SER A 70 -19.03 -13.97 4.16
CA SER A 70 -18.28 -15.23 4.26
C SER A 70 -16.96 -15.06 5.03
N PHE A 71 -16.87 -14.04 5.90
CA PHE A 71 -15.64 -13.78 6.64
C PHE A 71 -15.35 -14.90 7.65
N VAL A 72 -14.22 -15.56 7.47
CA VAL A 72 -13.68 -16.53 8.43
C VAL A 72 -12.60 -15.84 9.22
N PRO A 73 -12.72 -15.76 10.57
CA PRO A 73 -11.70 -15.10 11.38
C PRO A 73 -10.37 -15.84 11.25
N PRO A 74 -9.24 -15.11 11.13
CA PRO A 74 -7.93 -15.73 11.04
C PRO A 74 -7.57 -16.46 12.34
N THR A 75 -6.87 -17.59 12.24
CA THR A 75 -6.39 -18.36 13.39
C THR A 75 -5.32 -17.61 14.19
N LEU A 76 -4.58 -16.70 13.53
CA LEU A 76 -3.52 -15.92 14.15
C LEU A 76 -4.01 -14.51 14.47
N PRO A 77 -3.72 -13.97 15.68
CA PRO A 77 -4.10 -12.62 16.06
C PRO A 77 -3.42 -11.57 15.16
N PHE A 78 -4.03 -10.39 15.04
CA PHE A 78 -3.47 -9.28 14.26
C PHE A 78 -2.16 -8.77 14.89
N SER A 79 -1.11 -8.60 14.06
CA SER A 79 0.19 -8.14 14.52
C SER A 79 0.50 -6.73 14.05
N TRP A 80 0.38 -5.75 14.94
CA TRP A 80 0.81 -4.37 14.70
C TRP A 80 2.29 -4.24 14.41
N LYS A 81 3.14 -5.06 15.05
CA LYS A 81 4.59 -5.06 14.83
C LYS A 81 4.93 -5.40 13.37
N LYS A 82 4.24 -6.39 12.82
CA LYS A 82 4.42 -6.80 11.42
C LYS A 82 3.96 -5.72 10.44
N VAL A 83 2.86 -5.04 10.73
CA VAL A 83 2.37 -3.90 9.94
C VAL A 83 3.41 -2.78 9.94
N LEU A 84 3.84 -2.32 11.12
CA LEU A 84 4.84 -1.26 11.24
C LEU A 84 6.16 -1.62 10.54
N LYS A 85 6.60 -2.88 10.66
CA LYS A 85 7.81 -3.38 9.99
C LYS A 85 7.73 -3.30 8.47
N LYS A 86 6.54 -3.53 7.88
CA LYS A 86 6.33 -3.54 6.43
C LYS A 86 5.96 -2.16 5.88
N GLU A 87 5.04 -1.46 6.53
CA GLU A 87 4.42 -0.24 6.01
C GLU A 87 5.23 1.05 6.23
N LYS A 88 6.29 1.02 7.06
CA LYS A 88 7.11 2.22 7.34
C LYS A 88 7.66 2.92 6.09
N ASN A 89 8.01 2.15 5.04
CA ASN A 89 8.56 2.70 3.80
C ASN A 89 7.45 3.41 3.00
N GLY A 90 6.26 2.78 2.92
CA GLY A 90 5.11 3.33 2.22
C GLY A 90 4.60 4.62 2.86
N LEU A 91 4.48 4.63 4.19
CA LEU A 91 4.05 5.82 4.93
C LEU A 91 5.01 7.00 4.73
N PHE A 92 6.31 6.76 4.85
CA PHE A 92 7.33 7.80 4.66
C PHE A 92 7.32 8.32 3.23
N ALA A 93 7.28 7.43 2.22
CA ALA A 93 7.20 7.82 0.82
C ALA A 93 5.95 8.65 0.52
N LEU A 94 4.80 8.26 1.08
CA LEU A 94 3.55 8.98 0.93
C LEU A 94 3.67 10.43 1.45
N CYS A 95 4.18 10.61 2.67
CA CYS A 95 4.38 11.94 3.25
C CYS A 95 5.34 12.81 2.42
N LEU A 96 6.42 12.23 1.88
CA LEU A 96 7.35 12.93 0.99
C LEU A 96 6.69 13.35 -0.33
N ILE A 97 5.85 12.50 -0.92
CA ILE A 97 5.14 12.82 -2.16
C ILE A 97 4.18 13.99 -1.94
N PHE A 98 3.38 13.96 -0.86
CA PHE A 98 2.46 15.06 -0.56
C PHE A 98 3.20 16.37 -0.30
N MET A 99 4.31 16.33 0.46
CA MET A 99 5.15 17.51 0.67
C MET A 99 5.75 18.00 -0.65
N GLY A 100 6.19 17.09 -1.53
CA GLY A 100 6.72 17.45 -2.86
C GLY A 100 5.69 18.17 -3.73
N PHE A 101 4.44 17.70 -3.75
CA PHE A 101 3.36 18.38 -4.45
C PHE A 101 3.10 19.78 -3.90
N ASP A 102 3.11 19.95 -2.57
CA ASP A 102 2.95 21.27 -1.94
C ASP A 102 4.10 22.22 -2.32
N CYS A 103 5.35 21.74 -2.27
CA CYS A 103 6.51 22.53 -2.70
C CYS A 103 6.42 22.95 -4.18
N ILE A 104 6.02 22.03 -5.07
CA ILE A 104 5.84 22.35 -6.49
C ILE A 104 4.74 23.38 -6.68
N LYS A 105 3.61 23.25 -5.98
CA LYS A 105 2.51 24.22 -6.00
C LYS A 105 2.98 25.60 -5.59
N VAL A 106 3.66 25.71 -4.44
CA VAL A 106 4.19 26.98 -3.91
C VAL A 106 5.16 27.61 -4.90
N TRP A 107 6.01 26.82 -5.54
CA TRP A 107 6.96 27.30 -6.55
C TRP A 107 6.27 27.83 -7.80
N LEU A 108 5.26 27.12 -8.32
CA LEU A 108 4.51 27.51 -9.51
C LEU A 108 3.66 28.77 -9.26
N GLU A 109 3.03 28.86 -8.10
CA GLU A 109 2.18 30.00 -7.72
C GLU A 109 3.01 31.20 -7.23
N LYS A 110 4.34 31.11 -7.16
CA LYS A 110 5.24 32.09 -6.58
C LYS A 110 4.78 32.58 -5.19
N SER A 111 4.12 31.67 -4.46
CA SER A 111 3.65 31.89 -3.10
C SER A 111 4.78 31.64 -2.11
N THR A 112 4.67 32.18 -0.91
CA THR A 112 5.55 31.87 0.22
C THR A 112 4.83 31.04 1.29
N GLN A 113 3.57 30.68 1.04
CA GLN A 113 2.75 29.96 2.01
C GLN A 113 2.89 28.45 1.81
N TYR A 114 3.74 27.82 2.64
CA TYR A 114 3.87 26.38 2.73
C TYR A 114 2.83 25.78 3.69
N ASN A 115 2.41 24.56 3.40
CA ASN A 115 1.56 23.81 4.32
C ASN A 115 2.41 23.19 5.44
N TYR A 116 2.52 23.89 6.58
CA TYR A 116 3.33 23.44 7.73
C TYR A 116 2.91 22.06 8.25
N LEU A 117 1.63 21.69 8.11
CA LEU A 117 1.16 20.36 8.50
C LEU A 117 1.88 19.25 7.71
N LEU A 118 2.01 19.43 6.39
CA LEU A 118 2.70 18.44 5.53
C LEU A 118 4.19 18.34 5.87
N ILE A 119 4.83 19.48 6.20
CA ILE A 119 6.24 19.49 6.63
C ILE A 119 6.40 18.73 7.95
N ILE A 120 5.52 18.98 8.94
CA ILE A 120 5.55 18.30 10.23
C ILE A 120 5.32 16.80 10.04
N LEU A 121 4.35 16.41 9.21
CA LEU A 121 4.07 15.00 8.92
C LEU A 121 5.24 14.31 8.22
N ALA A 122 5.92 14.99 7.28
CA ALA A 122 7.10 14.45 6.60
C ALA A 122 8.26 14.25 7.59
N ILE A 123 8.52 15.20 8.47
CA ILE A 123 9.56 15.10 9.50
C ILE A 123 9.21 13.97 10.48
N ALA A 124 7.99 13.94 11.00
CA ALA A 124 7.54 12.92 11.95
C ALA A 124 7.61 11.51 11.36
N SER A 125 7.16 11.33 10.12
CA SER A 125 7.25 10.04 9.41
C SER A 125 8.69 9.64 9.12
N GLY A 126 9.58 10.59 8.84
CA GLY A 126 11.02 10.36 8.68
C GLY A 126 11.69 9.88 9.97
N ILE A 127 11.38 10.53 11.09
CA ILE A 127 11.87 10.10 12.41
C ILE A 127 11.36 8.69 12.73
N LEU A 128 10.06 8.44 12.55
CA LEU A 128 9.45 7.12 12.75
C LEU A 128 10.13 6.06 11.87
N TYR A 129 10.36 6.38 10.61
CA TYR A 129 11.08 5.49 9.68
C TYR A 129 12.48 5.13 10.18
N CYS A 130 13.25 6.12 10.63
CA CYS A 130 14.60 5.91 11.16
C CYS A 130 14.58 5.03 12.42
N ILE A 131 13.66 5.30 13.35
CA ILE A 131 13.48 4.50 14.58
C ILE A 131 13.14 3.05 14.22
N LEU A 132 12.13 2.82 13.37
CA LEU A 132 11.70 1.48 12.99
C LEU A 132 12.78 0.73 12.18
N LYS A 133 13.56 1.45 11.36
CA LYS A 133 14.69 0.88 10.64
C LYS A 133 15.80 0.44 11.60
N TYR A 134 16.12 1.27 12.59
CA TYR A 134 17.08 0.95 13.64
C TYR A 134 16.62 -0.26 14.46
N LEU A 135 15.38 -0.27 14.95
CA LEU A 135 14.80 -1.39 15.70
C LEU A 135 14.82 -2.69 14.90
N LYS A 136 14.50 -2.64 13.60
CA LYS A 136 14.55 -3.81 12.72
C LYS A 136 15.97 -4.36 12.57
N LYS A 137 17.01 -3.49 12.57
CA LYS A 137 18.40 -3.90 12.33
C LYS A 137 19.12 -4.35 13.60
N GLN A 138 18.86 -3.67 14.71
CA GLN A 138 19.61 -3.84 15.96
C GLN A 138 18.89 -4.70 17.02
N THR A 139 17.57 -4.89 16.86
CA THR A 139 16.78 -5.59 17.87
C THR A 139 15.84 -6.60 17.23
N ARG A 140 15.45 -7.63 17.99
CA ARG A 140 14.40 -8.58 17.60
C ARG A 140 13.02 -8.16 18.10
N LEU A 141 12.86 -6.92 18.59
CA LEU A 141 11.60 -6.43 19.16
C LEU A 141 10.41 -6.46 18.20
N LEU A 142 10.71 -6.35 16.89
CA LEU A 142 9.71 -6.39 15.82
C LEU A 142 9.52 -7.80 15.21
N ASP A 143 10.25 -8.79 15.71
CA ASP A 143 10.08 -10.19 15.31
C ASP A 143 9.11 -10.89 16.28
N GLU A 144 8.18 -11.64 15.73
CA GLU A 144 7.25 -12.49 16.49
C GLU A 144 7.58 -13.94 16.19
N GLU A 145 7.75 -14.76 17.23
CA GLU A 145 7.99 -16.19 17.10
C GLU A 145 6.80 -16.87 16.42
N GLY A 146 7.08 -17.73 15.43
CA GLY A 146 6.05 -18.48 14.71
C GLY A 146 5.39 -17.76 13.53
N ARG A 147 5.93 -16.62 13.08
CA ARG A 147 5.40 -15.86 11.93
C ARG A 147 6.45 -15.39 10.94
#